data_fac731e12b435085ade08455cd2d8b24
#
_entry.id   fac731e12b435085ade08455cd2d8b24
#
_cell.length_a   1.000
_cell.length_b   1.000
_cell.length_c   1.000
_cell.angle_alpha   90.00
_cell.angle_beta   90.00
_cell.angle_gamma   90.00
#
_symmetry.space_group_name_H-M   'P 1'
#
loop_
_entity.id
_entity.type
_entity.pdbx_description
1 polymer ?
#
loop_
_entity_poly.entity_id
_entity_poly.type
_entity_poly.pdbx_seq_one_letter_code
_entity_poly.pdbx_strand_id
1 'polypeptide(L)'
;MGEVKQLSQTKQFQRDVKRMRKRGKDLKDLKEVVSILAGGDPLPQRYQDHPLTGAWQLSRDYHIEPDWVLIYTVDENSLRLERTGTHSDLYKK
;
A
#
# COMPACT_ATOMS: atom_id res chain seq x y z
N MET A 1 -20.60 3.03 10.53
CA MET A 1 -19.33 3.71 10.31
C MET A 1 -18.22 2.90 10.91
N GLY A 2 -17.21 2.55 10.12
CA GLY A 2 -16.05 1.89 10.65
C GLY A 2 -15.17 2.86 11.43
N GLU A 3 -14.52 2.36 12.46
CA GLU A 3 -13.52 3.14 13.15
C GLU A 3 -12.30 3.31 12.27
N VAL A 4 -11.65 4.47 12.37
CA VAL A 4 -10.39 4.72 11.67
C VAL A 4 -9.31 3.85 12.29
N LYS A 5 -8.60 3.11 11.45
CA LYS A 5 -7.51 2.26 11.91
C LYS A 5 -6.29 3.11 12.29
N GLN A 6 -5.52 2.62 13.25
CA GLN A 6 -4.24 3.24 13.58
C GLN A 6 -3.26 3.03 12.43
N LEU A 7 -2.75 4.13 11.91
CA LEU A 7 -1.86 4.10 10.76
C LEU A 7 -0.41 4.13 11.21
N SER A 8 0.39 3.23 10.65
CA SER A 8 1.84 3.23 10.84
C SER A 8 2.52 2.96 9.51
N GLN A 9 3.82 3.21 9.46
CA GLN A 9 4.60 2.98 8.25
C GLN A 9 6.01 2.57 8.61
N THR A 10 6.62 1.73 7.78
CA THR A 10 8.00 1.31 7.98
C THR A 10 8.95 2.41 7.48
N LYS A 11 10.19 2.36 7.95
CA LYS A 11 11.23 3.26 7.44
C LYS A 11 11.49 3.01 5.95
N GLN A 12 11.40 1.75 5.54
CA GLN A 12 11.58 1.42 4.13
C GLN A 12 10.46 2.01 3.27
N PHE A 13 9.21 2.01 3.77
CA PHE A 13 8.10 2.65 3.08
C PHE A 13 8.38 4.14 2.87
N GLN A 14 8.90 4.83 3.89
CA GLN A 14 9.23 6.24 3.78
C GLN A 14 10.26 6.51 2.69
N ARG A 15 11.28 5.65 2.60
CA ARG A 15 12.29 5.75 1.53
C ARG A 15 11.68 5.48 0.17
N ASP A 16 10.79 4.50 0.10
CA ASP A 16 10.08 4.16 -1.14
C ASP A 16 9.24 5.34 -1.64
N VAL A 17 8.53 6.02 -0.74
CA VAL A 17 7.73 7.20 -1.09
C VAL A 17 8.61 8.30 -1.70
N LYS A 18 9.76 8.57 -1.10
CA LYS A 18 10.70 9.56 -1.63
C LYS A 18 11.17 9.17 -3.04
N ARG A 19 11.45 7.90 -3.26
CA ARG A 19 11.88 7.41 -4.57
C ARG A 19 10.78 7.58 -5.61
N MET A 20 9.54 7.23 -5.27
CA MET A 20 8.42 7.38 -6.20
C MET A 20 8.15 8.85 -6.51
N ARG A 21 8.28 9.72 -5.53
CA ARG A 21 8.16 11.16 -5.73
C ARG A 21 9.21 11.67 -6.71
N LYS A 22 10.46 11.24 -6.58
CA LYS A 22 11.54 11.62 -7.49
C LYS A 22 11.28 11.15 -8.92
N ARG A 23 10.57 10.03 -9.07
CA ARG A 23 10.20 9.49 -10.39
C ARG A 23 9.00 10.20 -11.00
N GLY A 24 8.44 11.19 -10.30
CA GLY A 24 7.30 11.96 -10.81
C GLY A 24 5.93 11.37 -10.55
N LYS A 25 5.82 10.39 -9.65
CA LYS A 25 4.53 9.82 -9.30
C LYS A 25 3.70 10.80 -8.47
N ASP A 26 2.40 10.81 -8.71
CA ASP A 26 1.48 11.69 -8.00
C ASP A 26 1.12 11.08 -6.65
N LEU A 27 1.67 11.63 -5.58
CA LEU A 27 1.43 11.12 -4.23
C LEU A 27 0.00 11.29 -3.76
N LYS A 28 -0.82 12.09 -4.46
CA LYS A 28 -2.25 12.19 -4.14
C LYS A 28 -2.95 10.86 -4.32
N ASP A 29 -2.56 10.09 -5.34
CA ASP A 29 -3.13 8.77 -5.59
C ASP A 29 -2.84 7.82 -4.44
N LEU A 30 -1.60 7.86 -3.93
CA LEU A 30 -1.21 7.06 -2.77
C LEU A 30 -2.00 7.47 -1.53
N LYS A 31 -2.12 8.77 -1.28
CA LYS A 31 -2.86 9.28 -0.13
C LYS A 31 -4.32 8.89 -0.16
N GLU A 32 -4.93 8.91 -1.34
CA GLU A 32 -6.32 8.51 -1.51
C GLU A 32 -6.53 7.04 -1.14
N VAL A 33 -5.65 6.17 -1.63
CA VAL A 33 -5.69 4.75 -1.31
C VAL A 33 -5.53 4.52 0.19
N VAL A 34 -4.55 5.17 0.80
CA VAL A 34 -4.30 5.05 2.24
C VAL A 34 -5.50 5.52 3.04
N SER A 35 -6.15 6.61 2.62
CA SER A 35 -7.35 7.11 3.29
C SER A 35 -8.50 6.10 3.25
N ILE A 36 -8.70 5.47 2.10
CA ILE A 36 -9.74 4.44 1.95
C ILE A 36 -9.44 3.26 2.88
N LEU A 37 -8.20 2.79 2.87
CA LEU A 37 -7.80 1.66 3.71
C LEU A 37 -7.91 1.99 5.20
N ALA A 38 -7.46 3.17 5.60
CA ALA A 38 -7.49 3.60 7.00
C ALA A 38 -8.92 3.79 7.49
N GLY A 39 -9.82 4.21 6.62
CA GLY A 39 -11.22 4.37 6.96
C GLY A 39 -11.99 3.06 7.06
N GLY A 40 -11.38 1.95 6.67
CA GLY A 40 -12.04 0.64 6.69
C GLY A 40 -13.04 0.43 5.55
N ASP A 41 -13.06 1.31 4.57
CA ASP A 41 -13.95 1.18 3.43
C ASP A 41 -13.46 0.10 2.48
N PRO A 42 -14.38 -0.61 1.80
CA PRO A 42 -13.97 -1.59 0.81
C PRO A 42 -13.33 -0.89 -0.39
N LEU A 43 -12.25 -1.51 -0.92
CA LEU A 43 -11.58 -1.01 -2.10
C LEU A 43 -12.38 -1.34 -3.35
N PRO A 44 -12.39 -0.43 -4.36
CA PRO A 44 -12.98 -0.77 -5.65
C PRO A 44 -12.29 -2.00 -6.25
N GLN A 45 -13.07 -2.93 -6.81
CA GLN A 45 -12.54 -4.18 -7.35
C GLN A 45 -11.51 -3.97 -8.44
N ARG A 46 -11.62 -2.88 -9.18
CA ARG A 46 -10.69 -2.57 -10.28
C ARG A 46 -9.23 -2.44 -9.83
N TYR A 47 -9.00 -2.26 -8.54
CA TYR A 47 -7.65 -2.05 -8.01
C TYR A 47 -6.98 -3.35 -7.54
N GLN A 48 -7.64 -4.48 -7.66
CA GLN A 48 -7.05 -5.80 -7.43
C GLN A 48 -6.25 -5.93 -6.13
N ASP A 49 -6.95 -5.89 -5.02
CA ASP A 49 -6.36 -6.14 -3.70
C ASP A 49 -6.21 -7.66 -3.50
N HIS A 50 -4.98 -8.15 -3.42
CA HIS A 50 -4.72 -9.60 -3.26
C HIS A 50 -3.94 -9.90 -1.98
N PRO A 51 -4.19 -11.05 -1.35
CA PRO A 51 -3.24 -11.55 -0.36
C PRO A 51 -1.94 -11.98 -1.03
N LEU A 52 -0.82 -11.75 -0.38
CA LEU A 52 0.49 -12.13 -0.87
C LEU A 52 0.94 -13.45 -0.26
N THR A 53 1.94 -14.08 -0.89
CA THR A 53 2.50 -15.34 -0.43
C THR A 53 3.97 -15.18 -0.10
N GLY A 54 4.59 -16.21 0.47
CA GLY A 54 5.99 -16.20 0.83
C GLY A 54 6.27 -15.25 1.98
N ALA A 55 7.31 -14.43 1.84
CA ALA A 55 7.71 -13.49 2.89
C ALA A 55 6.63 -12.46 3.23
N TRP A 56 5.67 -12.27 2.33
CA TRP A 56 4.61 -11.28 2.48
C TRP A 56 3.25 -11.90 2.79
N GLN A 57 3.20 -13.14 3.27
CA GLN A 57 1.93 -13.88 3.40
C GLN A 57 0.90 -13.21 4.32
N LEU A 58 1.32 -12.33 5.25
CA LEU A 58 0.40 -11.59 6.11
C LEU A 58 0.06 -10.22 5.57
N SER A 59 0.58 -9.89 4.40
CA SER A 59 0.38 -8.59 3.76
C SER A 59 -0.48 -8.75 2.51
N ARG A 60 -0.95 -7.62 2.01
CA ARG A 60 -1.73 -7.57 0.77
C ARG A 60 -1.09 -6.54 -0.15
N ASP A 61 -1.33 -6.66 -1.44
CA ASP A 61 -0.91 -5.65 -2.39
C ASP A 61 -2.11 -4.95 -3.01
N TYR A 62 -1.90 -3.72 -3.38
CA TYR A 62 -2.90 -2.87 -4.03
C TYR A 62 -2.21 -2.15 -5.18
N HIS A 63 -2.78 -2.25 -6.37
CA HIS A 63 -2.22 -1.59 -7.55
C HIS A 63 -2.78 -0.17 -7.66
N ILE A 64 -1.96 0.82 -7.30
CA ILE A 64 -2.31 2.24 -7.47
C ILE A 64 -2.35 2.58 -8.94
N GLU A 65 -1.36 2.07 -9.68
CA GLU A 65 -1.27 2.07 -11.14
C GLU A 65 -0.84 0.67 -11.57
N PRO A 66 -0.92 0.32 -12.85
CA PRO A 66 -0.54 -1.02 -13.30
C PRO A 66 0.84 -1.47 -12.83
N ASP A 67 1.80 -0.53 -12.70
CA ASP A 67 3.14 -0.86 -12.20
C ASP A 67 3.52 -0.02 -10.98
N TRP A 68 2.55 0.39 -10.19
CA TRP A 68 2.81 1.06 -8.91
C TRP A 68 1.98 0.38 -7.84
N VAL A 69 2.64 -0.32 -6.94
CA VAL A 69 2.03 -1.20 -5.96
C VAL A 69 2.25 -0.66 -4.55
N LEU A 70 1.26 -0.83 -3.70
CA LEU A 70 1.36 -0.60 -2.26
C LEU A 70 1.24 -1.94 -1.56
N ILE A 71 2.22 -2.28 -0.72
CA ILE A 71 2.15 -3.46 0.15
C ILE A 71 1.81 -2.99 1.55
N TYR A 72 0.79 -3.56 2.14
CA TYR A 72 0.32 -3.17 3.46
C TYR A 72 -0.15 -4.39 4.25
N THR A 73 -0.16 -4.24 5.57
CA THR A 73 -0.71 -5.23 6.49
C THR A 73 -1.86 -4.58 7.24
N VAL A 74 -3.00 -5.21 7.27
CA VAL A 74 -4.20 -4.65 7.90
C VAL A 74 -4.80 -5.68 8.86
N ASP A 75 -5.25 -5.20 10.01
CA ASP A 75 -6.06 -5.97 10.94
C ASP A 75 -7.26 -5.11 11.37
N GLU A 76 -7.99 -5.56 12.40
CA GLU A 76 -9.19 -4.85 12.83
C GLU A 76 -8.92 -3.41 13.27
N ASN A 77 -7.76 -3.17 13.87
CA ASN A 77 -7.46 -1.91 14.54
C ASN A 77 -6.31 -1.14 13.92
N SER A 78 -5.54 -1.74 13.03
CA SER A 78 -4.33 -1.08 12.51
C SER A 78 -4.12 -1.33 11.03
N LEU A 79 -3.42 -0.39 10.42
CA LEU A 79 -2.96 -0.46 9.04
C LEU A 79 -1.49 -0.07 9.04
N ARG A 80 -0.64 -0.98 8.59
CA ARG A 80 0.79 -0.70 8.45
C ARG A 80 1.17 -0.67 6.98
N LEU A 81 1.76 0.44 6.55
CA LEU A 81 2.27 0.59 5.19
C LEU A 81 3.68 0.02 5.16
N GLU A 82 3.84 -1.08 4.41
CA GLU A 82 5.08 -1.85 4.41
C GLU A 82 6.05 -1.35 3.35
N ARG A 83 5.60 -1.27 2.09
CA ARG A 83 6.42 -0.85 0.96
C ARG A 83 5.54 -0.26 -0.13
N THR A 84 6.16 0.53 -1.01
CA THR A 84 5.53 0.97 -2.26
C THR A 84 6.60 1.10 -3.34
N GLY A 85 6.21 0.83 -4.58
CA GLY A 85 7.13 0.91 -5.71
C GLY A 85 6.61 0.14 -6.91
N THR A 86 7.47 0.00 -7.91
CA THR A 86 7.16 -0.82 -9.08
C THR A 86 7.33 -2.30 -8.73
N HIS A 87 6.86 -3.18 -9.61
CA HIS A 87 7.08 -4.62 -9.43
C HIS A 87 8.57 -4.94 -9.34
N SER A 88 9.40 -4.27 -10.14
CA SER A 88 10.85 -4.47 -10.08
C SER A 88 11.45 -4.02 -8.77
N ASP A 89 10.92 -2.96 -8.17
CA ASP A 89 11.40 -2.47 -6.88
C ASP A 89 11.07 -3.45 -5.75
N LEU A 90 9.89 -4.09 -5.81
CA LEU A 90 9.34 -4.84 -4.69
C LEU A 90 9.56 -6.35 -4.80
N TYR A 91 9.56 -6.86 -6.02
CA TYR A 91 9.61 -8.30 -6.28
C TYR A 91 10.79 -8.66 -7.17
N LYS A 92 11.97 -8.25 -6.77
CA LYS A 92 13.19 -8.52 -7.55
C LYS A 92 13.31 -10.01 -7.88
N LYS A 93 13.54 -10.27 -9.13
CA LYS A 93 13.86 -11.61 -9.61
C LYS A 93 15.29 -11.64 -10.12
#